data_65f37e3ff7270f547bfa0386acc618f1
#
_entry.id   65f37e3ff7270f547bfa0386acc618f1
#
_cell.length_a   1.000
_cell.length_b   1.000
_cell.length_c   1.000
_cell.angle_alpha   90.00
_cell.angle_beta   90.00
_cell.angle_gamma   90.00
#
_symmetry.space_group_name_H-M   'P 1'
#
loop_
_entity.id
_entity.type
_entity.pdbx_description
1 polymer ?
#
loop_
_entity_poly.entity_id
_entity_poly.type
_entity_poly.pdbx_seq_one_letter_code
_entity_poly.pdbx_strand_id
1 'polypeptide(L)'
;IVDSGEFFKQREIYYGEGGLFEQTWSGYPTGRGDTSAELGGVSYSGIGGLDVPPPLSWIFEPNFLLSFPGESVHIMRYKDVHDRMETLYPYFLYDLFGKELDSLPVTDGKNSYWLIPLIIGFDTRDVPWSVGNPYLRLVGYALVDSYNGDIQLLKTGDDFFTEMFASQYSEQFEPMPSWLEEQIRYPVELFNWKTEMYNIYHVTNPETFIQANEFYE
;
A
#
# COMPACT_ATOMS: atom_id res chain seq x y z
N ILE A 1 -3.19 -15.62 10.12
CA ILE A 1 -2.86 -16.63 9.10
C ILE A 1 -4.19 -17.24 8.68
N VAL A 2 -4.65 -16.90 7.52
CA VAL A 2 -5.81 -17.58 6.92
C VAL A 2 -5.27 -18.85 6.30
N ASP A 3 -5.56 -19.99 6.92
CA ASP A 3 -5.28 -21.29 6.31
C ASP A 3 -6.29 -21.55 5.18
N SER A 4 -6.07 -20.84 4.08
CA SER A 4 -6.78 -21.05 2.82
C SER A 4 -5.85 -21.78 1.84
N GLY A 5 -5.41 -22.97 2.20
CA GLY A 5 -4.40 -23.74 1.48
C GLY A 5 -4.63 -24.00 0.00
N GLU A 6 -5.72 -23.48 -0.57
CA GLU A 6 -6.01 -23.54 -1.99
C GLU A 6 -5.68 -22.22 -2.73
N PHE A 7 -5.79 -21.06 -2.06
CA PHE A 7 -5.59 -19.76 -2.71
C PHE A 7 -4.17 -19.21 -2.54
N PHE A 8 -3.63 -19.26 -1.34
CA PHE A 8 -2.29 -18.74 -1.06
C PHE A 8 -1.29 -19.90 -0.88
N LYS A 9 -0.47 -20.14 -1.88
CA LYS A 9 0.60 -21.14 -1.80
C LYS A 9 1.76 -20.66 -0.96
N GLN A 10 2.06 -19.37 -1.04
CA GLN A 10 3.05 -18.74 -0.20
C GLN A 10 2.45 -18.49 1.19
N ARG A 11 3.09 -19.05 2.22
CA ARG A 11 2.62 -18.97 3.61
C ARG A 11 3.37 -17.95 4.44
N GLU A 12 4.60 -17.66 4.04
CA GLU A 12 5.46 -16.71 4.73
C GLU A 12 5.13 -15.29 4.27
N ILE A 13 4.83 -14.43 5.24
CA ILE A 13 4.57 -13.01 5.03
C ILE A 13 5.59 -12.23 5.85
N TYR A 14 6.45 -11.48 5.18
CA TYR A 14 7.44 -10.62 5.82
C TYR A 14 7.05 -9.14 5.76
N TYR A 15 6.23 -8.77 4.79
CA TYR A 15 5.65 -7.45 4.62
C TYR A 15 4.13 -7.57 4.67
N GLY A 16 3.48 -6.79 5.53
CA GLY A 16 2.05 -6.92 5.75
C GLY A 16 1.49 -5.75 6.53
N GLU A 17 0.30 -5.93 7.05
CA GLU A 17 -0.47 -4.92 7.77
C GLU A 17 -0.54 -5.25 9.26
N GLY A 18 -0.45 -4.21 10.10
CA GLY A 18 -0.63 -4.30 11.54
C GLY A 18 0.65 -4.45 12.36
N GLY A 19 0.50 -4.40 13.67
CA GLY A 19 1.57 -4.20 14.65
C GLY A 19 2.73 -5.21 14.65
N LEU A 20 2.58 -6.38 14.04
CA LEU A 20 3.68 -7.32 13.86
C LEU A 20 4.73 -6.83 12.84
N PHE A 21 4.31 -5.94 11.93
CA PHE A 21 5.15 -5.44 10.85
C PHE A 21 5.76 -4.06 11.13
N GLU A 22 5.31 -3.36 12.16
CA GLU A 22 5.87 -2.06 12.57
C GLU A 22 7.32 -2.16 13.04
N GLN A 23 7.74 -3.33 13.52
CA GLN A 23 9.08 -3.53 14.04
C GLN A 23 10.10 -3.90 12.97
N THR A 24 11.33 -3.43 13.15
CA THR A 24 12.47 -3.88 12.34
C THR A 24 12.73 -5.35 12.61
N TRP A 25 12.83 -6.12 11.54
CA TRP A 25 13.28 -7.51 11.61
C TRP A 25 14.79 -7.57 11.32
N SER A 26 15.50 -8.38 12.08
CA SER A 26 16.93 -8.59 11.91
C SER A 26 17.27 -10.07 11.98
N GLY A 27 18.13 -10.52 11.07
CA GLY A 27 18.54 -11.91 10.99
C GLY A 27 19.92 -12.07 10.37
N TYR A 28 20.33 -13.30 10.15
CA TYR A 28 21.60 -13.61 9.49
C TYR A 28 21.44 -13.79 8.01
N PRO A 29 22.26 -13.13 7.16
CA PRO A 29 22.19 -13.29 5.71
C PRO A 29 22.57 -14.69 5.23
N THR A 30 23.30 -15.46 6.02
CA THR A 30 23.83 -16.78 5.65
C THR A 30 22.87 -17.94 5.95
N GLY A 31 21.57 -17.74 5.85
CA GLY A 31 20.57 -18.81 6.02
C GLY A 31 20.34 -19.24 7.46
N ARG A 32 20.86 -18.50 8.45
CA ARG A 32 20.51 -18.71 9.85
C ARG A 32 19.10 -18.24 10.19
N GLY A 33 18.46 -17.62 9.24
CA GLY A 33 17.03 -17.37 9.17
C GLY A 33 16.43 -16.61 10.33
N ASP A 34 15.16 -16.35 10.19
CA ASP A 34 14.32 -15.92 11.29
C ASP A 34 14.30 -17.03 12.34
N THR A 35 14.93 -16.77 13.46
CA THR A 35 14.94 -17.70 14.61
C THR A 35 13.70 -17.56 15.47
N SER A 36 12.69 -16.77 15.03
CA SER A 36 11.42 -16.73 15.74
C SER A 36 10.81 -18.13 15.72
N ALA A 37 10.64 -18.70 16.88
CA ALA A 37 10.01 -20.01 17.07
C ALA A 37 8.58 -20.06 16.49
N GLU A 38 8.00 -18.92 16.24
CA GLU A 38 6.68 -18.75 15.67
C GLU A 38 6.58 -19.14 14.20
N LEU A 39 7.67 -19.02 13.43
CA LEU A 39 7.71 -19.37 12.01
C LEU A 39 8.27 -20.77 11.73
N GLY A 40 8.45 -21.60 12.78
CA GLY A 40 8.88 -22.98 12.60
C GLY A 40 10.29 -23.18 12.04
N GLY A 41 11.16 -22.16 12.18
CA GLY A 41 12.56 -22.26 11.73
C GLY A 41 12.76 -22.13 10.24
N VAL A 42 11.81 -21.55 9.50
CA VAL A 42 11.96 -21.24 8.07
C VAL A 42 12.89 -20.05 7.91
N SER A 43 13.97 -20.23 7.14
CA SER A 43 14.90 -19.15 6.84
C SER A 43 14.40 -18.31 5.67
N TYR A 44 14.46 -16.99 5.82
CA TYR A 44 14.20 -16.07 4.71
C TYR A 44 15.26 -16.26 3.60
N SER A 45 14.80 -16.46 2.39
CA SER A 45 15.65 -16.63 1.20
C SER A 45 15.38 -15.60 0.10
N GLY A 46 14.56 -14.58 0.42
CA GLY A 46 14.18 -13.51 -0.52
C GLY A 46 15.26 -12.45 -0.69
N ILE A 47 14.92 -11.45 -1.50
CA ILE A 47 15.79 -10.31 -1.84
C ILE A 47 15.42 -9.01 -1.08
N GLY A 48 14.34 -9.03 -0.29
CA GLY A 48 13.92 -7.88 0.50
C GLY A 48 14.89 -7.61 1.65
N GLY A 49 15.02 -6.33 2.03
CA GLY A 49 15.93 -5.92 3.10
C GLY A 49 17.33 -5.58 2.62
N LEU A 50 18.27 -5.46 3.57
CA LEU A 50 19.64 -5.05 3.32
C LEU A 50 20.62 -5.78 4.24
N ASP A 51 21.72 -6.27 3.66
CA ASP A 51 22.85 -6.81 4.43
C ASP A 51 23.75 -5.68 4.92
N VAL A 52 23.88 -5.57 6.23
CA VAL A 52 24.67 -4.52 6.88
C VAL A 52 25.89 -5.12 7.57
N PRO A 53 27.11 -4.83 7.08
CA PRO A 53 28.33 -5.35 7.69
C PRO A 53 28.73 -4.55 8.95
N PRO A 54 29.53 -5.15 9.86
CA PRO A 54 30.17 -4.41 10.93
C PRO A 54 31.06 -3.26 10.42
N PRO A 55 31.17 -2.12 11.11
CA PRO A 55 30.54 -1.81 12.40
C PRO A 55 29.12 -1.23 12.29
N LEU A 56 28.58 -1.01 11.08
CA LEU A 56 27.25 -0.42 10.89
C LEU A 56 26.14 -1.30 11.45
N SER A 57 26.25 -2.61 11.37
CA SER A 57 25.29 -3.56 11.96
C SER A 57 25.06 -3.33 13.46
N TRP A 58 26.08 -2.89 14.20
CA TRP A 58 25.98 -2.62 15.63
C TRP A 58 25.11 -1.40 15.97
N ILE A 59 25.00 -0.45 15.02
CA ILE A 59 24.16 0.74 15.20
C ILE A 59 22.68 0.36 15.04
N PHE A 60 22.39 -0.50 14.08
CA PHE A 60 21.01 -0.93 13.79
C PHE A 60 20.51 -1.97 14.78
N GLU A 61 21.39 -2.89 15.21
CA GLU A 61 21.05 -3.96 16.14
C GLU A 61 22.17 -4.18 17.14
N PRO A 62 22.22 -3.40 18.25
CA PRO A 62 23.29 -3.45 19.24
C PRO A 62 23.50 -4.82 19.91
N ASN A 63 22.45 -5.65 19.96
CA ASN A 63 22.54 -6.98 20.53
C ASN A 63 23.50 -7.89 19.75
N PHE A 64 23.67 -7.65 18.45
CA PHE A 64 24.60 -8.40 17.61
C PHE A 64 26.05 -8.07 17.90
N LEU A 65 26.36 -6.88 18.41
CA LEU A 65 27.73 -6.54 18.85
C LEU A 65 28.22 -7.50 19.95
N LEU A 66 27.34 -7.84 20.87
CA LEU A 66 27.74 -8.72 22.03
C LEU A 66 27.75 -10.19 21.66
N SER A 67 26.83 -10.61 20.77
CA SER A 67 26.66 -12.03 20.43
C SER A 67 27.44 -12.45 19.20
N PHE A 68 27.62 -11.56 18.21
CA PHE A 68 28.20 -11.90 16.91
C PHE A 68 28.95 -10.71 16.29
N PRO A 69 30.07 -10.27 16.89
CA PRO A 69 30.72 -8.99 16.55
C PRO A 69 31.34 -8.93 15.15
N GLY A 70 31.54 -10.06 14.50
CA GLY A 70 32.18 -10.15 13.18
C GLY A 70 31.25 -10.46 12.02
N GLU A 71 29.94 -10.62 12.27
CA GLU A 71 29.01 -11.05 11.23
C GLU A 71 28.17 -9.89 10.70
N SER A 72 27.81 -9.96 9.42
CA SER A 72 26.81 -9.08 8.82
C SER A 72 25.42 -9.44 9.32
N VAL A 73 24.54 -8.45 9.41
CA VAL A 73 23.13 -8.60 9.80
C VAL A 73 22.25 -8.28 8.64
N HIS A 74 21.28 -9.13 8.36
CA HIS A 74 20.23 -8.84 7.41
C HIS A 74 19.12 -8.05 8.11
N ILE A 75 18.77 -6.86 7.57
CA ILE A 75 17.81 -5.95 8.21
C ILE A 75 16.68 -5.66 7.24
N MET A 76 15.45 -5.88 7.69
CA MET A 76 14.22 -5.45 7.01
C MET A 76 13.54 -4.35 7.82
N ARG A 77 13.27 -3.22 7.17
CA ARG A 77 12.54 -2.09 7.76
C ARG A 77 11.34 -1.75 6.89
N TYR A 78 10.42 -0.95 7.45
CA TYR A 78 9.18 -0.59 6.77
C TYR A 78 8.46 -1.84 6.25
N LYS A 79 8.26 -2.79 7.14
CA LYS A 79 7.56 -4.04 6.83
C LYS A 79 6.04 -3.85 6.84
N ASP A 80 5.54 -2.88 7.59
CA ASP A 80 4.18 -2.43 7.44
C ASP A 80 4.01 -1.80 6.05
N VAL A 81 2.99 -2.25 5.32
CA VAL A 81 2.80 -1.86 3.92
C VAL A 81 2.32 -0.43 3.77
N HIS A 82 1.60 0.11 4.75
CA HIS A 82 1.17 1.51 4.76
C HIS A 82 2.34 2.43 5.04
N ASP A 83 3.10 2.18 6.11
CA ASP A 83 4.33 2.93 6.43
C ASP A 83 5.32 2.92 5.25
N ARG A 84 5.43 1.77 4.57
CA ARG A 84 6.28 1.60 3.41
C ARG A 84 5.82 2.46 2.23
N MET A 85 4.53 2.46 1.94
CA MET A 85 3.95 3.27 0.88
C MET A 85 4.07 4.76 1.18
N GLU A 86 3.75 5.21 2.38
CA GLU A 86 3.90 6.61 2.81
C GLU A 86 5.35 7.11 2.70
N THR A 87 6.31 6.24 3.03
CA THR A 87 7.74 6.59 2.95
C THR A 87 8.24 6.68 1.51
N LEU A 88 7.86 5.75 0.64
CA LEU A 88 8.38 5.67 -0.72
C LEU A 88 7.59 6.50 -1.73
N TYR A 89 6.30 6.68 -1.51
CA TYR A 89 5.38 7.38 -2.41
C TYR A 89 4.50 8.40 -1.66
N PRO A 90 5.09 9.41 -1.00
CA PRO A 90 4.39 10.33 -0.09
C PRO A 90 3.41 11.29 -0.78
N TYR A 91 3.27 11.23 -2.08
CA TYR A 91 2.39 12.07 -2.86
C TYR A 91 1.00 11.47 -3.12
N PHE A 92 0.75 10.23 -2.69
CA PHE A 92 -0.59 9.65 -2.66
C PHE A 92 -1.24 9.85 -1.30
N LEU A 93 -2.56 9.76 -1.28
CA LEU A 93 -3.34 9.77 -0.05
C LEU A 93 -3.60 8.34 0.40
N TYR A 94 -3.20 8.01 1.61
CA TYR A 94 -3.42 6.70 2.26
C TYR A 94 -4.44 6.77 3.37
N ASP A 95 -4.89 7.98 3.70
CA ASP A 95 -5.97 8.28 4.65
C ASP A 95 -6.99 9.19 3.98
N LEU A 96 -8.26 8.91 4.15
CA LEU A 96 -9.35 9.78 3.74
C LEU A 96 -10.23 10.10 4.96
N PHE A 97 -10.24 11.38 5.33
CA PHE A 97 -11.07 11.90 6.44
C PHE A 97 -10.78 11.25 7.81
N GLY A 98 -9.51 10.94 8.08
CA GLY A 98 -9.06 10.32 9.33
C GLY A 98 -9.32 8.82 9.38
N LYS A 99 -9.56 8.19 8.23
CA LYS A 99 -9.67 6.75 8.09
C LYS A 99 -8.63 6.26 7.09
N GLU A 100 -7.75 5.39 7.53
CA GLU A 100 -6.77 4.71 6.69
C GLU A 100 -7.46 3.87 5.62
N LEU A 101 -6.91 3.89 4.41
CA LEU A 101 -7.43 3.09 3.31
C LEU A 101 -7.09 1.61 3.51
N ASP A 102 -8.07 0.75 3.35
CA ASP A 102 -7.88 -0.69 3.48
C ASP A 102 -6.91 -1.22 2.41
N SER A 103 -5.98 -2.07 2.82
CA SER A 103 -5.19 -2.91 1.94
C SER A 103 -5.93 -4.23 1.67
N LEU A 104 -5.82 -4.74 0.44
CA LEU A 104 -6.50 -5.99 0.04
C LEU A 104 -5.48 -7.08 -0.27
N PRO A 105 -5.52 -8.25 0.40
CA PRO A 105 -4.67 -9.37 0.04
C PRO A 105 -5.13 -10.01 -1.27
N VAL A 106 -4.18 -10.15 -2.22
CA VAL A 106 -4.41 -10.74 -3.56
C VAL A 106 -3.30 -11.73 -3.90
N THR A 107 -3.53 -12.59 -4.91
CA THR A 107 -2.57 -13.60 -5.32
C THR A 107 -2.60 -13.88 -6.83
N ASP A 108 -1.44 -14.16 -7.41
CA ASP A 108 -1.28 -14.68 -8.77
C ASP A 108 -1.38 -16.22 -8.85
N GLY A 109 -1.72 -16.86 -7.72
CA GLY A 109 -1.76 -18.31 -7.57
C GLY A 109 -0.42 -18.96 -7.14
N LYS A 110 0.65 -18.15 -7.00
CA LYS A 110 1.97 -18.57 -6.47
C LYS A 110 2.39 -17.69 -5.32
N ASN A 111 2.40 -16.38 -5.53
CA ASN A 111 2.83 -15.36 -4.58
C ASN A 111 1.62 -14.65 -3.98
N SER A 112 1.83 -14.04 -2.83
CA SER A 112 0.85 -13.22 -2.14
C SER A 112 1.27 -11.76 -2.20
N TYR A 113 0.31 -10.86 -2.36
CA TYR A 113 0.53 -9.45 -2.47
C TYR A 113 -0.50 -8.67 -1.65
N TRP A 114 -0.14 -7.45 -1.31
CA TRP A 114 -1.06 -6.44 -0.79
C TRP A 114 -1.38 -5.43 -1.88
N LEU A 115 -2.66 -5.22 -2.15
CA LEU A 115 -3.15 -4.26 -3.12
C LEU A 115 -3.63 -3.01 -2.37
N ILE A 116 -2.95 -1.88 -2.60
CA ILE A 116 -3.22 -0.62 -1.92
C ILE A 116 -3.70 0.41 -2.96
N PRO A 117 -4.83 1.08 -2.75
CA PRO A 117 -5.32 2.09 -3.70
C PRO A 117 -4.43 3.33 -3.70
N LEU A 118 -4.18 3.86 -4.90
CA LEU A 118 -3.40 5.08 -5.12
C LEU A 118 -4.37 6.22 -5.44
N ILE A 119 -4.61 7.06 -4.44
CA ILE A 119 -5.53 8.20 -4.54
C ILE A 119 -4.74 9.49 -4.55
N ILE A 120 -5.07 10.39 -5.45
CA ILE A 120 -4.59 11.77 -5.47
C ILE A 120 -5.69 12.72 -5.07
N GLY A 121 -5.31 13.80 -4.39
CA GLY A 121 -6.22 14.86 -3.97
C GLY A 121 -5.80 16.20 -4.55
N PHE A 122 -6.77 16.94 -5.04
CA PHE A 122 -6.57 18.33 -5.47
C PHE A 122 -7.27 19.26 -4.50
N ASP A 123 -6.54 20.30 -4.07
CA ASP A 123 -7.12 21.38 -3.30
C ASP A 123 -8.06 22.21 -4.19
N THR A 124 -9.28 22.38 -3.75
CA THR A 124 -10.31 23.11 -4.48
C THR A 124 -10.74 24.39 -3.78
N ARG A 125 -10.02 24.84 -2.75
CA ARG A 125 -10.40 26.03 -1.94
C ARG A 125 -10.53 27.29 -2.78
N ASP A 126 -9.77 27.41 -3.86
CA ASP A 126 -9.81 28.53 -4.77
C ASP A 126 -10.82 28.35 -5.92
N VAL A 127 -11.55 27.23 -5.93
CA VAL A 127 -12.58 26.95 -6.94
C VAL A 127 -13.95 27.36 -6.41
N PRO A 128 -14.62 28.37 -6.99
CA PRO A 128 -15.83 28.99 -6.42
C PRO A 128 -17.00 28.03 -6.17
N TRP A 129 -17.06 26.91 -6.89
CA TRP A 129 -18.16 25.94 -6.80
C TRP A 129 -17.82 24.69 -5.96
N SER A 130 -16.64 24.62 -5.37
CA SER A 130 -16.18 23.40 -4.68
C SER A 130 -16.78 23.20 -3.29
N VAL A 131 -17.38 24.22 -2.71
CA VAL A 131 -17.89 24.22 -1.31
C VAL A 131 -16.84 23.73 -0.30
N GLY A 132 -15.54 23.84 -0.64
CA GLY A 132 -14.42 23.42 0.19
C GLY A 132 -14.10 21.90 0.19
N ASN A 133 -14.81 21.11 -0.61
CA ASN A 133 -14.52 19.70 -0.74
C ASN A 133 -13.32 19.45 -1.66
N PRO A 134 -12.38 18.56 -1.30
CA PRO A 134 -11.27 18.21 -2.19
C PRO A 134 -11.78 17.45 -3.41
N TYR A 135 -11.07 17.54 -4.53
CA TYR A 135 -11.30 16.62 -5.65
C TYR A 135 -10.39 15.39 -5.46
N LEU A 136 -11.00 14.21 -5.34
CA LEU A 136 -10.29 12.96 -5.14
C LEU A 136 -10.36 12.06 -6.37
N ARG A 137 -9.23 11.48 -6.74
CA ARG A 137 -9.12 10.59 -7.90
C ARG A 137 -8.30 9.34 -7.59
N LEU A 138 -8.88 8.18 -7.90
CA LEU A 138 -8.14 6.92 -7.96
C LEU A 138 -7.37 6.87 -9.29
N VAL A 139 -6.05 6.79 -9.22
CA VAL A 139 -5.17 6.73 -10.41
C VAL A 139 -4.57 5.36 -10.64
N GLY A 140 -4.58 4.50 -9.64
CA GLY A 140 -4.02 3.18 -9.74
C GLY A 140 -4.08 2.40 -8.45
N TYR A 141 -3.30 1.33 -8.41
CA TYR A 141 -3.06 0.53 -7.23
C TYR A 141 -1.56 0.24 -7.10
N ALA A 142 -1.07 0.18 -5.87
CA ALA A 142 0.23 -0.40 -5.58
C ALA A 142 0.06 -1.88 -5.26
N LEU A 143 0.87 -2.72 -5.88
CA LEU A 143 0.95 -4.15 -5.61
C LEU A 143 2.25 -4.39 -4.83
N VAL A 144 2.15 -4.70 -3.55
CA VAL A 144 3.29 -4.91 -2.65
C VAL A 144 3.48 -6.40 -2.44
N ASP A 145 4.63 -6.94 -2.83
CA ASP A 145 4.99 -8.34 -2.60
C ASP A 145 5.12 -8.60 -1.09
N SER A 146 4.33 -9.54 -0.57
CA SER A 146 4.28 -9.83 0.87
C SER A 146 5.54 -10.55 1.38
N TYR A 147 6.35 -11.12 0.49
CA TYR A 147 7.58 -11.81 0.83
C TYR A 147 8.81 -10.92 0.72
N ASN A 148 8.95 -10.19 -0.39
CA ASN A 148 10.13 -9.36 -0.68
C ASN A 148 9.93 -7.86 -0.41
N GLY A 149 8.67 -7.40 -0.32
CA GLY A 149 8.35 -5.99 -0.15
C GLY A 149 8.55 -5.15 -1.41
N ASP A 150 8.72 -5.77 -2.58
CA ASP A 150 8.79 -5.05 -3.85
C ASP A 150 7.45 -4.42 -4.19
N ILE A 151 7.48 -3.23 -4.79
CA ILE A 151 6.28 -2.45 -5.09
C ILE A 151 6.20 -2.24 -6.61
N GLN A 152 5.05 -2.60 -7.16
CA GLN A 152 4.66 -2.29 -8.54
C GLN A 152 3.49 -1.31 -8.50
N LEU A 153 3.59 -0.20 -9.23
CA LEU A 153 2.50 0.74 -9.39
C LEU A 153 1.71 0.38 -10.65
N LEU A 154 0.42 0.11 -10.48
CA LEU A 154 -0.46 -0.36 -11.54
C LEU A 154 -1.44 0.75 -11.92
N LYS A 155 -1.46 1.13 -13.19
CA LYS A 155 -2.36 2.17 -13.70
C LYS A 155 -3.79 1.65 -13.84
N THR A 156 -4.78 2.48 -13.48
CA THR A 156 -6.20 2.22 -13.74
C THR A 156 -6.77 3.21 -14.76
N GLY A 157 -7.27 2.71 -15.88
CA GLY A 157 -7.95 3.55 -16.88
C GLY A 157 -7.01 4.43 -17.70
N ASP A 158 -7.62 5.18 -18.62
CA ASP A 158 -6.96 6.03 -19.61
C ASP A 158 -7.52 7.46 -19.59
N ASP A 159 -7.99 7.92 -18.43
CA ASP A 159 -8.48 9.30 -18.28
C ASP A 159 -7.33 10.30 -18.15
N PHE A 160 -7.66 11.57 -18.38
CA PHE A 160 -6.69 12.66 -18.40
C PHE A 160 -5.81 12.72 -17.14
N PHE A 161 -6.39 12.60 -15.96
CA PHE A 161 -5.63 12.71 -14.70
C PHE A 161 -4.73 11.51 -14.48
N THR A 162 -5.21 10.31 -14.78
CA THR A 162 -4.41 9.06 -14.69
C THR A 162 -3.25 9.13 -15.68
N GLU A 163 -3.47 9.56 -16.92
CA GLU A 163 -2.42 9.71 -17.92
C GLU A 163 -1.41 10.80 -17.55
N MET A 164 -1.89 11.95 -17.09
CA MET A 164 -1.02 13.04 -16.63
C MET A 164 -0.09 12.55 -15.50
N PHE A 165 -0.66 11.87 -14.51
CA PHE A 165 0.09 11.37 -13.36
C PHE A 165 1.06 10.27 -13.77
N ALA A 166 0.60 9.27 -14.53
CA ALA A 166 1.43 8.19 -15.03
C ALA A 166 2.58 8.70 -15.92
N SER A 167 2.37 9.77 -16.71
CA SER A 167 3.42 10.35 -17.54
C SER A 167 4.55 11.01 -16.75
N GLN A 168 4.27 11.53 -15.55
CA GLN A 168 5.29 12.08 -14.66
C GLN A 168 6.14 10.98 -14.01
N TYR A 169 5.56 9.80 -13.84
CA TYR A 169 6.17 8.63 -13.20
C TYR A 169 6.18 7.42 -14.13
N SER A 170 6.33 7.65 -15.44
CA SER A 170 6.18 6.65 -16.50
C SER A 170 7.08 5.41 -16.36
N GLU A 171 8.23 5.55 -15.70
CA GLU A 171 9.13 4.42 -15.42
C GLU A 171 8.64 3.53 -14.26
N GLN A 172 7.62 3.95 -13.53
CA GLN A 172 7.12 3.28 -12.33
C GLN A 172 5.75 2.64 -12.52
N PHE A 173 4.95 3.15 -13.46
CA PHE A 173 3.59 2.63 -13.69
C PHE A 173 3.58 1.53 -14.77
N GLU A 174 3.03 0.40 -14.39
CA GLU A 174 2.83 -0.77 -15.25
C GLU A 174 1.34 -0.95 -15.58
N PRO A 175 1.01 -1.62 -16.69
CA PRO A 175 -0.36 -2.00 -16.98
C PRO A 175 -0.87 -3.03 -15.98
N MET A 176 -2.17 -2.98 -15.70
CA MET A 176 -2.83 -3.93 -14.81
C MET A 176 -2.70 -5.36 -15.34
N PRO A 177 -2.17 -6.32 -14.55
CA PRO A 177 -2.11 -7.70 -14.99
C PRO A 177 -3.50 -8.35 -14.97
N SER A 178 -3.80 -9.18 -15.97
CA SER A 178 -5.13 -9.77 -16.16
C SER A 178 -5.60 -10.64 -14.98
N TRP A 179 -4.68 -11.33 -14.30
CA TRP A 179 -5.02 -12.15 -13.13
C TRP A 179 -5.56 -11.33 -11.95
N LEU A 180 -5.23 -10.05 -11.90
CA LEU A 180 -5.64 -9.15 -10.81
C LEU A 180 -7.02 -8.55 -11.04
N GLU A 181 -7.50 -8.45 -12.28
CA GLU A 181 -8.76 -7.77 -12.64
C GLU A 181 -9.97 -8.28 -11.85
N GLU A 182 -10.06 -9.59 -11.63
CA GLU A 182 -11.16 -10.20 -10.88
C GLU A 182 -11.07 -10.00 -9.36
N GLN A 183 -9.89 -9.65 -8.86
CA GLN A 183 -9.62 -9.48 -7.43
C GLN A 183 -9.73 -8.04 -6.95
N ILE A 184 -9.68 -7.07 -7.86
CA ILE A 184 -9.75 -5.64 -7.53
C ILE A 184 -11.08 -5.30 -6.84
N ARG A 185 -10.98 -4.44 -5.82
CA ARG A 185 -12.12 -3.81 -5.17
C ARG A 185 -11.93 -2.31 -5.18
N TYR A 186 -13.00 -1.60 -5.51
CA TYR A 186 -13.00 -0.15 -5.44
C TYR A 186 -12.97 0.29 -3.97
N PRO A 187 -12.12 1.27 -3.59
CA PRO A 187 -12.04 1.74 -2.21
C PRO A 187 -13.37 2.26 -1.69
N VAL A 188 -13.84 1.70 -0.57
CA VAL A 188 -15.16 2.03 0.01
C VAL A 188 -15.21 3.49 0.45
N GLU A 189 -14.14 4.00 1.03
CA GLU A 189 -14.02 5.39 1.47
C GLU A 189 -14.17 6.36 0.30
N LEU A 190 -13.51 6.07 -0.83
CA LEU A 190 -13.63 6.87 -2.04
C LEU A 190 -15.02 6.75 -2.67
N PHE A 191 -15.63 5.58 -2.61
CA PHE A 191 -17.00 5.38 -3.08
C PHE A 191 -17.99 6.21 -2.27
N ASN A 192 -17.90 6.18 -0.94
CA ASN A 192 -18.76 6.97 -0.04
C ASN A 192 -18.60 8.47 -0.33
N TRP A 193 -17.35 8.94 -0.42
CA TRP A 193 -17.10 10.34 -0.77
C TRP A 193 -17.71 10.72 -2.13
N LYS A 194 -17.58 9.88 -3.16
CA LYS A 194 -18.19 10.13 -4.46
C LYS A 194 -19.71 10.18 -4.41
N THR A 195 -20.32 9.34 -3.57
CA THR A 195 -21.77 9.35 -3.36
C THR A 195 -22.23 10.64 -2.69
N GLU A 196 -21.50 11.12 -1.69
CA GLU A 196 -21.78 12.42 -1.07
C GLU A 196 -21.63 13.57 -2.06
N MET A 197 -20.57 13.56 -2.88
CA MET A 197 -20.40 14.57 -3.93
C MET A 197 -21.51 14.48 -4.99
N TYR A 198 -21.93 13.28 -5.36
CA TYR A 198 -23.05 13.11 -6.27
C TYR A 198 -24.34 13.71 -5.70
N ASN A 199 -24.64 13.49 -4.43
CA ASN A 199 -25.79 14.09 -3.75
C ASN A 199 -25.79 15.62 -3.82
N ILE A 200 -24.60 16.25 -3.76
CA ILE A 200 -24.49 17.71 -3.84
C ILE A 200 -24.62 18.20 -5.29
N TYR A 201 -24.02 17.52 -6.24
CA TYR A 201 -23.83 18.03 -7.61
C TYR A 201 -24.73 17.40 -8.68
N HIS A 202 -25.61 16.45 -8.33
CA HIS A 202 -26.51 15.83 -9.31
C HIS A 202 -27.66 16.74 -9.74
N VAL A 203 -28.01 17.73 -8.91
CA VAL A 203 -29.08 18.69 -9.19
C VAL A 203 -28.56 19.75 -10.16
N THR A 204 -29.00 19.69 -11.39
CA THR A 204 -28.57 20.61 -12.46
C THR A 204 -29.42 21.91 -12.56
N ASN A 205 -30.61 21.92 -11.96
CA ASN A 205 -31.47 23.10 -11.90
C ASN A 205 -31.10 23.97 -10.70
N PRO A 206 -30.67 25.24 -10.90
CA PRO A 206 -30.24 26.12 -9.80
C PRO A 206 -31.38 26.43 -8.81
N GLU A 207 -32.63 26.52 -9.24
CA GLU A 207 -33.75 26.76 -8.35
C GLU A 207 -34.02 25.59 -7.43
N THR A 208 -34.01 24.36 -7.98
CA THR A 208 -34.14 23.10 -7.19
C THR A 208 -32.99 22.96 -6.23
N PHE A 209 -31.75 23.28 -6.65
CA PHE A 209 -30.59 23.26 -5.80
C PHE A 209 -30.71 24.20 -4.58
N ILE A 210 -31.16 25.44 -4.81
CA ILE A 210 -31.34 26.43 -3.74
C ILE A 210 -32.46 26.01 -2.78
N GLN A 211 -33.51 25.36 -3.28
CA GLN A 211 -34.63 24.88 -2.46
C GLN A 211 -34.31 23.62 -1.66
N ALA A 212 -33.18 22.97 -1.92
CA ALA A 212 -32.74 21.74 -1.28
C ALA A 212 -33.81 20.60 -1.27
N ASN A 213 -34.67 20.57 -2.30
CA ASN A 213 -35.81 19.65 -2.34
C ASN A 213 -35.47 18.24 -2.86
N GLU A 214 -34.25 18.01 -3.37
CA GLU A 214 -33.82 16.76 -4.01
C GLU A 214 -32.54 16.19 -3.40
N PHE A 215 -32.20 16.56 -2.17
CA PHE A 215 -31.11 15.89 -1.45
C PHE A 215 -31.62 14.59 -0.84
N TYR A 216 -30.94 13.48 -1.15
CA TYR A 216 -31.19 12.20 -0.52
C TYR A 216 -30.40 12.13 0.80
N GLU A 217 -31.08 11.86 1.90
CA GLU A 217 -30.47 11.54 3.21
C GLU A 217 -30.07 10.06 3.28
#